data_8d80382c3f54a9f3223d8bcbfcf276d3
#
_entry.id   8d80382c3f54a9f3223d8bcbfcf276d3
#
_cell.length_a   1.000
_cell.length_b   1.000
_cell.length_c   1.000
_cell.angle_alpha   90.00
_cell.angle_beta   90.00
_cell.angle_gamma   90.00
#
_symmetry.space_group_name_H-M   'P 1'
#
loop_
_entity.id
_entity.type
_entity.pdbx_description
1 polymer ?
#
loop_
_entity_poly.entity_id
_entity_poly.type
_entity_poly.pdbx_seq_one_letter_code
_entity_poly.pdbx_strand_id
1 'polypeptide(L)'
;FRDLWTKLREENYAIHPIEELENSDLFKFSPFKTLTPDQYETIETIYKRLEQEHEDAKHGGSKRERITVVSGAPGTGKTILAISLMFKIKNEPNLSDLRVGFVTPMDSLKKTLRKLTHFLPGLKPCDILSPSDVTKNDRYDILLVDEAHRLGNYLSMGSGIKAFYNTCDRLGLPHTSNQVDWIFKCCDKAYLFYD
;
A
#
# COMPACT_ATOMS: atom_id res chain seq x y z
N PHE A 1 8.68 19.62 18.47
CA PHE A 1 8.61 18.20 18.85
C PHE A 1 9.82 17.76 19.67
N ARG A 2 11.07 18.01 19.23
CA ARG A 2 12.30 17.62 19.95
C ARG A 2 12.35 18.18 21.36
N ASP A 3 12.03 19.46 21.56
CA ASP A 3 12.03 20.09 22.88
C ASP A 3 11.00 19.46 23.84
N LEU A 4 9.81 19.13 23.31
CA LEU A 4 8.78 18.43 24.08
C LEU A 4 9.26 17.01 24.46
N TRP A 5 9.88 16.30 23.50
CA TRP A 5 10.40 14.95 23.75
C TRP A 5 11.51 14.94 24.81
N THR A 6 12.40 15.95 24.79
CA THR A 6 13.45 16.12 25.79
C THR A 6 12.84 16.29 27.19
N LYS A 7 11.82 17.14 27.32
CA LYS A 7 11.11 17.32 28.61
C LYS A 7 10.43 16.04 29.08
N LEU A 8 9.78 15.30 28.18
CA LEU A 8 9.14 14.02 28.53
C LEU A 8 10.17 12.98 29.01
N ARG A 9 11.40 13.02 28.49
CA ARG A 9 12.49 12.15 28.96
C ARG A 9 13.01 12.58 30.32
N GLU A 10 13.19 13.88 30.57
CA GLU A 10 13.62 14.42 31.86
C GLU A 10 12.62 14.06 32.97
N GLU A 11 11.33 13.99 32.64
CA GLU A 11 10.26 13.61 33.56
C GLU A 11 9.95 12.08 33.58
N ASN A 12 10.77 11.26 32.91
CA ASN A 12 10.63 9.79 32.82
C ASN A 12 9.33 9.29 32.11
N TYR A 13 8.66 10.11 31.35
CA TYR A 13 7.52 9.69 30.50
C TYR A 13 7.96 9.07 29.16
N ALA A 14 9.19 9.35 28.70
CA ALA A 14 9.77 8.77 27.51
C ALA A 14 11.12 8.11 27.82
N ILE A 15 11.31 6.85 27.39
CA ILE A 15 12.48 6.04 27.73
C ILE A 15 13.59 6.21 26.68
N HIS A 16 13.24 6.23 25.39
CA HIS A 16 14.21 6.20 24.31
C HIS A 16 14.64 7.61 23.84
N PRO A 17 15.90 7.78 23.39
CA PRO A 17 16.33 9.00 22.72
C PRO A 17 15.50 9.29 21.47
N ILE A 18 15.35 10.56 21.11
CA ILE A 18 14.58 10.95 19.92
C ILE A 18 15.18 10.40 18.63
N GLU A 19 16.50 10.30 18.55
CA GLU A 19 17.24 9.78 17.41
C GLU A 19 16.93 8.30 17.17
N GLU A 20 16.75 7.52 18.24
CA GLU A 20 16.37 6.12 18.18
C GLU A 20 14.93 5.98 17.68
N LEU A 21 14.03 6.85 18.15
CA LEU A 21 12.65 6.91 17.67
C LEU A 21 12.57 7.31 16.19
N GLU A 22 13.28 8.38 15.79
CA GLU A 22 13.33 8.87 14.40
C GLU A 22 13.92 7.83 13.43
N ASN A 23 14.82 6.98 13.91
CA ASN A 23 15.39 5.88 13.14
C ASN A 23 14.54 4.60 13.15
N SER A 24 13.53 4.52 14.00
CA SER A 24 12.65 3.37 14.06
C SER A 24 11.81 3.22 12.77
N ASP A 25 11.49 1.98 12.42
CA ASP A 25 10.60 1.69 11.28
C ASP A 25 9.21 2.30 11.50
N LEU A 26 8.76 2.36 12.75
CA LEU A 26 7.51 3.01 13.13
C LEU A 26 7.46 4.46 12.67
N PHE A 27 8.54 5.21 12.92
CA PHE A 27 8.60 6.61 12.53
C PHE A 27 8.79 6.80 11.02
N LYS A 28 9.63 5.95 10.39
CA LYS A 28 9.93 6.05 8.95
C LYS A 28 8.71 5.83 8.06
N PHE A 29 7.85 4.90 8.43
CA PHE A 29 6.67 4.51 7.64
C PHE A 29 5.35 4.96 8.24
N SER A 30 5.37 5.78 9.29
CA SER A 30 4.16 6.30 9.92
C SER A 30 3.40 7.25 9.00
N PRO A 31 2.09 7.06 8.78
CA PRO A 31 1.25 8.02 8.06
C PRO A 31 1.07 9.34 8.83
N PHE A 32 1.50 9.40 10.10
CA PHE A 32 1.53 10.62 10.91
C PHE A 32 2.81 11.44 10.70
N LYS A 33 3.76 10.93 9.92
CA LYS A 33 4.92 11.70 9.50
C LYS A 33 4.46 12.89 8.65
N THR A 34 5.09 14.05 8.84
CA THR A 34 4.80 15.22 8.03
C THR A 34 5.12 14.93 6.56
N LEU A 35 4.09 14.89 5.76
CA LEU A 35 4.20 14.79 4.31
C LEU A 35 4.73 16.11 3.74
N THR A 36 5.46 16.06 2.65
CA THR A 36 5.76 17.28 1.89
C THR A 36 4.47 17.84 1.28
N PRO A 37 4.41 19.13 0.97
CA PRO A 37 3.23 19.72 0.31
C PRO A 37 2.81 18.95 -0.94
N ASP A 38 3.76 18.55 -1.79
CA ASP A 38 3.49 17.80 -3.03
C ASP A 38 2.92 16.39 -2.75
N GLN A 39 3.44 15.71 -1.71
CA GLN A 39 2.91 14.41 -1.28
C GLN A 39 1.48 14.54 -0.76
N TYR A 40 1.22 15.56 0.04
CA TYR A 40 -0.12 15.84 0.56
C TYR A 40 -1.10 16.15 -0.57
N GLU A 41 -0.74 17.03 -1.50
CA GLU A 41 -1.56 17.38 -2.67
C GLU A 41 -1.85 16.16 -3.54
N THR A 42 -0.86 15.29 -3.73
CA THR A 42 -1.02 14.04 -4.48
C THR A 42 -2.04 13.12 -3.81
N ILE A 43 -1.95 12.93 -2.48
CA ILE A 43 -2.91 12.11 -1.72
C ILE A 43 -4.31 12.69 -1.83
N GLU A 44 -4.47 14.00 -1.64
CA GLU A 44 -5.77 14.67 -1.74
C GLU A 44 -6.39 14.54 -3.12
N THR A 45 -5.58 14.67 -4.16
CA THR A 45 -6.02 14.54 -5.55
C THR A 45 -6.50 13.12 -5.84
N ILE A 46 -5.72 12.11 -5.43
CA ILE A 46 -6.10 10.70 -5.60
C ILE A 46 -7.35 10.37 -4.80
N TYR A 47 -7.42 10.83 -3.55
CA TYR A 47 -8.55 10.57 -2.66
C TYR A 47 -9.86 11.17 -3.20
N LYS A 48 -9.86 12.45 -3.57
CA LYS A 48 -11.03 13.13 -4.15
C LYS A 48 -11.53 12.44 -5.43
N ARG A 49 -10.60 12.00 -6.27
CA ARG A 49 -10.94 11.25 -7.48
C ARG A 49 -11.59 9.90 -7.16
N LEU A 50 -11.05 9.17 -6.17
CA LEU A 50 -11.64 7.92 -5.70
C LEU A 50 -13.04 8.11 -5.13
N GLU A 51 -13.23 9.13 -4.32
CA GLU A 51 -14.51 9.49 -3.72
C GLU A 51 -15.55 9.78 -4.79
N GLN A 52 -15.19 10.60 -5.80
CA GLN A 52 -16.07 10.89 -6.93
C GLN A 52 -16.42 9.61 -7.74
N GLU A 53 -15.43 8.80 -8.07
CA GLU A 53 -15.65 7.55 -8.80
C GLU A 53 -16.51 6.55 -7.99
N HIS A 54 -16.37 6.54 -6.67
CA HIS A 54 -17.18 5.68 -5.79
C HIS A 54 -18.64 6.15 -5.75
N GLU A 55 -18.88 7.46 -5.63
CA GLU A 55 -20.22 8.04 -5.69
C GLU A 55 -20.89 7.84 -7.05
N ASP A 56 -20.16 8.11 -8.15
CA ASP A 56 -20.68 7.91 -9.51
C ASP A 56 -21.10 6.45 -9.74
N ALA A 57 -20.37 5.49 -9.17
CA ALA A 57 -20.73 4.09 -9.28
C ALA A 57 -22.00 3.71 -8.53
N LYS A 58 -22.28 4.33 -7.39
CA LYS A 58 -23.54 4.12 -6.65
C LYS A 58 -24.75 4.58 -7.48
N HIS A 59 -24.57 5.55 -8.37
CA HIS A 59 -25.62 6.11 -9.22
C HIS A 59 -25.65 5.54 -10.64
N GLY A 60 -24.97 4.42 -10.90
CA GLY A 60 -24.94 3.78 -12.24
C GLY A 60 -24.07 4.48 -13.26
N GLY A 61 -23.16 5.32 -12.82
CA GLY A 61 -22.25 6.11 -13.67
C GLY A 61 -21.12 5.28 -14.28
N SER A 62 -20.45 5.91 -15.24
CA SER A 62 -19.54 5.37 -16.25
C SER A 62 -18.25 4.71 -15.72
N LYS A 63 -17.57 4.07 -16.67
CA LYS A 63 -16.32 3.32 -16.63
C LYS A 63 -15.24 3.93 -15.71
N ARG A 64 -14.93 3.26 -14.62
CA ARG A 64 -13.80 3.61 -13.74
C ARG A 64 -12.47 3.35 -14.43
N GLU A 65 -11.52 4.25 -14.23
CA GLU A 65 -10.13 3.96 -14.59
C GLU A 65 -9.59 2.86 -13.65
N ARG A 66 -9.19 1.74 -14.24
CA ARG A 66 -8.77 0.57 -13.48
C ARG A 66 -7.33 0.65 -12.98
N ILE A 67 -6.50 1.45 -13.62
CA ILE A 67 -5.07 1.52 -13.36
C ILE A 67 -4.66 2.98 -13.29
N THR A 68 -3.99 3.35 -12.21
CA THR A 68 -3.32 4.65 -12.06
C THR A 68 -1.85 4.40 -11.74
N VAL A 69 -0.94 5.01 -12.47
CA VAL A 69 0.50 4.94 -12.19
C VAL A 69 0.92 6.20 -11.45
N VAL A 70 1.59 6.01 -10.33
CA VAL A 70 2.20 7.07 -9.53
C VAL A 70 3.71 6.93 -9.68
N SER A 71 4.31 7.76 -10.53
CA SER A 71 5.75 7.74 -10.78
C SER A 71 6.47 8.83 -9.98
N GLY A 72 7.70 8.56 -9.61
CA GLY A 72 8.56 9.52 -8.91
C GLY A 72 9.97 8.97 -8.78
N ALA A 73 10.97 9.83 -8.70
CA ALA A 73 12.36 9.41 -8.55
C ALA A 73 12.58 8.57 -7.26
N PRO A 74 13.61 7.72 -7.22
CA PRO A 74 14.00 7.01 -6.01
C PRO A 74 14.15 7.95 -4.81
N GLY A 75 13.63 7.54 -3.65
CA GLY A 75 13.72 8.33 -2.42
C GLY A 75 12.69 9.46 -2.27
N THR A 76 11.76 9.66 -3.21
CA THR A 76 10.70 10.67 -3.09
C THR A 76 9.58 10.31 -2.10
N GLY A 77 9.67 9.15 -1.46
CA GLY A 77 8.72 8.73 -0.42
C GLY A 77 7.45 8.07 -0.95
N LYS A 78 7.48 7.44 -2.13
CA LYS A 78 6.33 6.71 -2.71
C LYS A 78 5.69 5.70 -1.78
N THR A 79 6.49 4.93 -1.05
CA THR A 79 6.00 3.98 -0.04
C THR A 79 5.21 4.69 1.07
N ILE A 80 5.73 5.82 1.56
CA ILE A 80 5.05 6.62 2.60
C ILE A 80 3.73 7.19 2.04
N LEU A 81 3.75 7.68 0.81
CA LEU A 81 2.56 8.18 0.13
C LEU A 81 1.50 7.09 -0.01
N ALA A 82 1.89 5.88 -0.42
CA ALA A 82 0.98 4.74 -0.57
C ALA A 82 0.36 4.31 0.78
N ILE A 83 1.17 4.26 1.85
CA ILE A 83 0.68 3.92 3.20
C ILE A 83 -0.26 5.01 3.73
N SER A 84 0.10 6.29 3.54
CA SER A 84 -0.73 7.42 3.97
C SER A 84 -2.06 7.47 3.21
N LEU A 85 -2.05 7.17 1.92
CA LEU A 85 -3.27 7.04 1.12
C LEU A 85 -4.14 5.89 1.62
N MET A 86 -3.55 4.71 1.88
CA MET A 86 -4.29 3.58 2.46
C MET A 86 -4.91 3.93 3.80
N PHE A 87 -4.14 4.57 4.69
CA PHE A 87 -4.61 5.00 6.00
C PHE A 87 -5.79 5.97 5.87
N LYS A 88 -5.69 6.94 4.95
CA LYS A 88 -6.77 7.89 4.67
C LYS A 88 -8.03 7.17 4.18
N ILE A 89 -7.93 6.30 3.18
CA ILE A 89 -9.09 5.56 2.64
C ILE A 89 -9.79 4.75 3.74
N LYS A 90 -9.02 4.09 4.60
CA LYS A 90 -9.56 3.21 5.67
C LYS A 90 -10.22 3.98 6.82
N ASN A 91 -9.86 5.24 7.03
CA ASN A 91 -10.33 6.03 8.18
C ASN A 91 -11.34 7.12 7.81
N GLU A 92 -11.46 7.46 6.54
CA GLU A 92 -12.44 8.43 6.06
C GLU A 92 -13.79 7.74 5.78
N PRO A 93 -14.90 8.25 6.31
CA PRO A 93 -16.20 7.55 6.27
C PRO A 93 -16.68 7.16 4.87
N ASN A 94 -16.38 8.00 3.87
CA ASN A 94 -16.92 7.85 2.51
C ASN A 94 -16.37 6.65 1.74
N LEU A 95 -15.18 6.15 2.13
CA LEU A 95 -14.47 5.04 1.46
C LEU A 95 -14.06 3.90 2.41
N SER A 96 -14.42 3.99 3.70
CA SER A 96 -13.98 3.04 4.73
C SER A 96 -14.54 1.62 4.57
N ASP A 97 -15.61 1.45 3.81
CA ASP A 97 -16.22 0.16 3.45
C ASP A 97 -15.45 -0.58 2.36
N LEU A 98 -14.58 0.12 1.62
CA LEU A 98 -13.80 -0.47 0.56
C LEU A 98 -12.74 -1.45 1.10
N ARG A 99 -12.63 -2.57 0.43
CA ARG A 99 -11.58 -3.55 0.69
C ARG A 99 -10.28 -3.13 0.01
N VAL A 100 -9.37 -2.55 0.80
CA VAL A 100 -8.09 -2.02 0.31
C VAL A 100 -6.94 -2.91 0.78
N GLY A 101 -6.02 -3.24 -0.12
CA GLY A 101 -4.79 -3.95 0.18
C GLY A 101 -3.55 -3.18 -0.25
N PHE A 102 -2.47 -3.29 0.53
CA PHE A 102 -1.15 -2.80 0.19
C PHE A 102 -0.27 -3.97 -0.25
N VAL A 103 0.25 -3.91 -1.45
CA VAL A 103 1.07 -4.98 -2.03
C VAL A 103 2.51 -4.54 -2.16
N THR A 104 3.43 -5.35 -1.64
CA THR A 104 4.86 -5.15 -1.85
C THR A 104 5.56 -6.48 -2.17
N PRO A 105 6.44 -6.54 -3.17
CA PRO A 105 7.27 -7.70 -3.45
C PRO A 105 8.41 -7.89 -2.44
N MET A 106 8.66 -6.92 -1.55
CA MET A 106 9.75 -6.93 -0.57
C MET A 106 9.32 -7.54 0.76
N ASP A 107 9.77 -8.75 1.08
CA ASP A 107 9.41 -9.45 2.33
C ASP A 107 9.81 -8.70 3.60
N SER A 108 10.97 -8.03 3.60
CA SER A 108 11.42 -7.20 4.75
C SER A 108 10.44 -6.06 5.02
N LEU A 109 10.06 -5.32 3.98
CA LEU A 109 9.10 -4.23 4.07
C LEU A 109 7.73 -4.74 4.53
N LYS A 110 7.25 -5.85 3.94
CA LYS A 110 6.00 -6.47 4.35
C LYS A 110 5.96 -6.80 5.85
N LYS A 111 7.04 -7.41 6.38
CA LYS A 111 7.15 -7.73 7.80
C LYS A 111 7.12 -6.48 8.68
N THR A 112 7.85 -5.44 8.30
CA THR A 112 7.87 -4.15 8.98
C THR A 112 6.49 -3.51 9.00
N LEU A 113 5.84 -3.39 7.84
CA LEU A 113 4.51 -2.78 7.73
C LEU A 113 3.44 -3.55 8.51
N ARG A 114 3.49 -4.89 8.52
CA ARG A 114 2.58 -5.70 9.34
C ARG A 114 2.70 -5.41 10.85
N LYS A 115 3.91 -5.14 11.34
CA LYS A 115 4.10 -4.71 12.73
C LYS A 115 3.51 -3.31 12.97
N LEU A 116 3.67 -2.40 11.99
CA LEU A 116 3.16 -1.04 12.09
C LEU A 116 1.63 -0.97 12.15
N THR A 117 0.92 -1.88 11.50
CA THR A 117 -0.55 -1.88 11.51
C THR A 117 -1.15 -2.00 12.92
N HIS A 118 -0.41 -2.57 13.90
CA HIS A 118 -0.85 -2.62 15.29
C HIS A 118 -0.97 -1.23 15.94
N PHE A 119 -0.29 -0.24 15.39
CA PHE A 119 -0.29 1.15 15.88
C PHE A 119 -1.13 2.09 15.02
N LEU A 120 -1.70 1.59 13.93
CA LEU A 120 -2.45 2.38 12.94
C LEU A 120 -3.91 1.96 12.94
N PRO A 121 -4.82 2.77 13.53
CA PRO A 121 -6.23 2.45 13.55
C PRO A 121 -6.77 2.25 12.11
N GLY A 122 -7.68 1.31 11.95
CA GLY A 122 -8.27 0.97 10.65
C GLY A 122 -7.44 0.03 9.78
N LEU A 123 -6.14 -0.15 10.04
CA LEU A 123 -5.28 -1.09 9.30
C LEU A 123 -5.07 -2.39 10.06
N LYS A 124 -4.98 -3.49 9.31
CA LYS A 124 -4.74 -4.84 9.85
C LYS A 124 -3.52 -5.48 9.18
N PRO A 125 -2.80 -6.39 9.85
CA PRO A 125 -1.68 -7.12 9.23
C PRO A 125 -2.05 -7.87 7.95
N CYS A 126 -3.29 -8.34 7.83
CA CYS A 126 -3.79 -9.02 6.61
C CYS A 126 -4.01 -8.08 5.43
N ASP A 127 -4.02 -6.77 5.62
CA ASP A 127 -4.10 -5.79 4.55
C ASP A 127 -2.76 -5.59 3.84
N ILE A 128 -1.65 -6.05 4.45
CA ILE A 128 -0.29 -5.95 3.88
C ILE A 128 0.10 -7.29 3.24
N LEU A 129 0.27 -7.28 1.94
CA LEU A 129 0.27 -8.44 1.06
C LEU A 129 1.58 -8.57 0.28
N SER A 130 1.96 -9.80 -0.05
CA SER A 130 2.84 -10.07 -1.19
C SER A 130 2.00 -10.26 -2.47
N PRO A 131 2.61 -10.22 -3.66
CA PRO A 131 1.89 -10.50 -4.90
C PRO A 131 1.15 -11.85 -4.89
N SER A 132 1.73 -12.89 -4.26
CA SER A 132 1.09 -14.20 -4.12
C SER A 132 -0.02 -14.22 -3.05
N ASP A 133 0.03 -13.37 -2.03
CA ASP A 133 -1.04 -13.29 -1.01
C ASP A 133 -2.33 -12.73 -1.60
N VAL A 134 -2.23 -11.78 -2.55
CA VAL A 134 -3.38 -11.20 -3.25
C VAL A 134 -4.26 -12.29 -3.87
N THR A 135 -3.63 -13.29 -4.46
CA THR A 135 -4.33 -14.35 -5.22
C THR A 135 -5.03 -15.41 -4.36
N LYS A 136 -4.86 -15.36 -3.03
CA LYS A 136 -5.43 -16.32 -2.07
C LYS A 136 -6.73 -15.79 -1.42
N ASN A 137 -7.02 -14.53 -1.62
CA ASN A 137 -8.14 -13.85 -0.99
C ASN A 137 -9.25 -13.56 -2.01
N ASP A 138 -10.39 -13.12 -1.50
CA ASP A 138 -11.44 -12.55 -2.34
C ASP A 138 -10.95 -11.26 -3.00
N ARG A 139 -11.66 -10.84 -4.05
CA ARG A 139 -11.36 -9.65 -4.82
C ARG A 139 -11.28 -8.39 -3.96
N TYR A 140 -10.35 -7.52 -4.27
CA TYR A 140 -10.18 -6.21 -3.65
C TYR A 140 -10.86 -5.12 -4.47
N ASP A 141 -11.38 -4.09 -3.81
CA ASP A 141 -11.82 -2.88 -4.50
C ASP A 141 -10.61 -2.09 -4.98
N ILE A 142 -9.59 -1.95 -4.10
CA ILE A 142 -8.38 -1.19 -4.39
C ILE A 142 -7.13 -1.96 -3.96
N LEU A 143 -6.12 -2.02 -4.83
CA LEU A 143 -4.77 -2.44 -4.49
C LEU A 143 -3.77 -1.29 -4.72
N LEU A 144 -3.01 -0.98 -3.68
CA LEU A 144 -1.87 -0.05 -3.71
C LEU A 144 -0.60 -0.89 -3.83
N VAL A 145 0.08 -0.81 -4.96
CA VAL A 145 1.21 -1.68 -5.30
C VAL A 145 2.50 -0.90 -5.26
N ASP A 146 3.27 -1.09 -4.21
CA ASP A 146 4.59 -0.47 -4.05
C ASP A 146 5.67 -1.23 -4.82
N GLU A 147 6.69 -0.54 -5.31
CA GLU A 147 7.78 -1.12 -6.10
C GLU A 147 7.25 -1.94 -7.30
N ALA A 148 6.28 -1.42 -8.02
CA ALA A 148 5.59 -2.17 -9.08
C ALA A 148 6.54 -2.69 -10.17
N HIS A 149 7.69 -2.04 -10.39
CA HIS A 149 8.74 -2.48 -11.31
C HIS A 149 9.45 -3.78 -10.88
N ARG A 150 9.31 -4.19 -9.60
CA ARG A 150 9.89 -5.43 -9.07
C ARG A 150 8.95 -6.64 -9.17
N LEU A 151 7.74 -6.45 -9.70
CA LEU A 151 6.81 -7.56 -9.90
C LEU A 151 7.37 -8.55 -10.92
N GLY A 152 7.45 -9.81 -10.51
CA GLY A 152 8.09 -10.87 -11.28
C GLY A 152 7.22 -11.42 -12.42
N ASN A 153 7.89 -12.06 -13.35
CA ASN A 153 7.28 -12.87 -14.40
C ASN A 153 7.77 -14.33 -14.28
N TYR A 154 7.24 -15.23 -15.11
CA TYR A 154 7.60 -16.64 -15.08
C TYR A 154 9.11 -16.91 -15.29
N LEU A 155 9.81 -16.06 -16.06
CA LEU A 155 11.25 -16.18 -16.32
C LEU A 155 12.08 -15.90 -15.07
N SER A 156 11.59 -15.09 -14.14
CA SER A 156 12.29 -14.71 -12.93
C SER A 156 12.03 -15.65 -11.71
N MET A 157 11.14 -16.65 -11.86
CA MET A 157 10.67 -17.45 -10.72
C MET A 157 11.60 -18.61 -10.34
N GLY A 158 12.56 -19.03 -11.18
CA GLY A 158 13.48 -20.12 -10.86
C GLY A 158 12.76 -21.37 -10.31
N SER A 159 13.13 -21.82 -9.11
CA SER A 159 12.49 -22.96 -8.43
C SER A 159 11.01 -22.75 -8.09
N GLY A 160 10.53 -21.51 -8.08
CA GLY A 160 9.13 -21.14 -7.81
C GLY A 160 8.20 -21.26 -9.02
N ILE A 161 8.69 -21.64 -10.20
CA ILE A 161 7.91 -21.63 -11.46
C ILE A 161 6.66 -22.52 -11.37
N LYS A 162 6.71 -23.65 -10.71
CA LYS A 162 5.55 -24.54 -10.55
C LYS A 162 4.44 -23.88 -9.73
N ALA A 163 4.79 -23.19 -8.65
CA ALA A 163 3.83 -22.43 -7.84
C ALA A 163 3.25 -21.24 -8.62
N PHE A 164 4.06 -20.62 -9.47
CA PHE A 164 3.63 -19.56 -10.37
C PHE A 164 2.58 -20.08 -11.36
N TYR A 165 2.82 -21.18 -12.06
CA TYR A 165 1.89 -21.79 -13.01
C TYR A 165 0.58 -22.20 -12.34
N ASN A 166 0.65 -22.88 -11.18
CA ASN A 166 -0.54 -23.23 -10.42
C ASN A 166 -1.40 -21.99 -10.05
N THR A 167 -0.75 -20.86 -9.82
CA THR A 167 -1.47 -19.59 -9.56
C THR A 167 -2.12 -19.06 -10.83
N CYS A 168 -1.43 -19.11 -11.97
CA CYS A 168 -2.01 -18.73 -13.27
C CYS A 168 -3.22 -19.60 -13.60
N ASP A 169 -3.12 -20.91 -13.45
CA ASP A 169 -4.23 -21.86 -13.68
C ASP A 169 -5.46 -21.52 -12.83
N ARG A 170 -5.25 -21.29 -11.53
CA ARG A 170 -6.33 -20.91 -10.61
C ARG A 170 -7.01 -19.61 -10.99
N LEU A 171 -6.23 -18.63 -11.51
CA LEU A 171 -6.75 -17.33 -11.94
C LEU A 171 -7.33 -17.34 -13.37
N GLY A 172 -7.19 -18.45 -14.10
CA GLY A 172 -7.55 -18.53 -15.53
C GLY A 172 -6.67 -17.65 -16.40
N LEU A 173 -5.37 -17.58 -16.10
CA LEU A 173 -4.38 -16.79 -16.80
C LEU A 173 -3.38 -17.68 -17.54
N PRO A 174 -2.84 -17.27 -18.71
CA PRO A 174 -1.78 -18.02 -19.37
C PRO A 174 -0.51 -18.07 -18.53
N HIS A 175 0.31 -19.12 -18.69
CA HIS A 175 1.59 -19.27 -17.97
C HIS A 175 2.63 -18.21 -18.36
N THR A 176 2.41 -17.50 -19.47
CA THR A 176 3.22 -16.35 -19.90
C THR A 176 2.87 -15.04 -19.19
N SER A 177 1.85 -15.04 -18.33
CA SER A 177 1.44 -13.88 -17.54
C SER A 177 2.54 -13.43 -16.56
N ASN A 178 2.33 -12.31 -15.92
CA ASN A 178 3.20 -11.77 -14.88
C ASN A 178 2.40 -11.48 -13.59
N GLN A 179 3.08 -11.06 -12.53
CA GLN A 179 2.41 -10.75 -11.26
C GLN A 179 1.52 -9.49 -11.34
N VAL A 180 1.73 -8.61 -12.32
CA VAL A 180 0.82 -7.47 -12.57
C VAL A 180 -0.53 -7.98 -13.06
N ASP A 181 -0.54 -9.01 -13.93
CA ASP A 181 -1.78 -9.65 -14.40
C ASP A 181 -2.56 -10.27 -13.24
N TRP A 182 -1.86 -10.87 -12.24
CA TRP A 182 -2.50 -11.38 -11.04
C TRP A 182 -3.21 -10.27 -10.25
N ILE A 183 -2.53 -9.13 -10.07
CA ILE A 183 -3.08 -7.97 -9.38
C ILE A 183 -4.34 -7.48 -10.09
N PHE A 184 -4.27 -7.28 -11.41
CA PHE A 184 -5.42 -6.81 -12.19
C PHE A 184 -6.58 -7.80 -12.21
N LYS A 185 -6.30 -9.09 -12.08
CA LYS A 185 -7.35 -10.11 -11.95
C LYS A 185 -8.04 -10.05 -10.59
N CYS A 186 -7.32 -9.67 -9.55
CA CYS A 186 -7.77 -9.71 -8.17
C CYS A 186 -8.30 -8.39 -7.61
N CYS A 187 -8.34 -7.31 -8.39
CA CYS A 187 -8.88 -6.02 -7.94
C CYS A 187 -9.73 -5.31 -8.99
N ASP A 188 -10.50 -4.33 -8.54
CA ASP A 188 -11.25 -3.44 -9.42
C ASP A 188 -10.39 -2.25 -9.86
N LYS A 189 -9.57 -1.72 -8.95
CA LYS A 189 -8.66 -0.61 -9.21
C LYS A 189 -7.26 -0.87 -8.61
N ALA A 190 -6.22 -0.57 -9.38
CA ALA A 190 -4.84 -0.66 -8.93
C ALA A 190 -4.12 0.70 -9.05
N TYR A 191 -3.43 1.09 -7.98
CA TYR A 191 -2.44 2.17 -7.99
C TYR A 191 -1.05 1.56 -7.99
N LEU A 192 -0.29 1.79 -9.04
CA LEU A 192 1.06 1.27 -9.21
C LEU A 192 2.07 2.37 -8.90
N PHE A 193 2.80 2.22 -7.79
CA PHE A 193 3.89 3.11 -7.43
C PHE A 193 5.17 2.59 -8.09
N TYR A 194 5.77 3.43 -8.92
CA TYR A 194 6.84 3.05 -9.86
C TYR A 194 8.00 4.05 -9.80
N ASP A 195 9.23 3.53 -9.85
CA ASP A 195 10.47 4.30 -10.01
C ASP A 195 10.81 4.57 -11.47
#